data_506c6c79a826c0b83ee70216e70e8223
#
_entry.id   506c6c79a826c0b83ee70216e70e8223
#
_cell.length_a   1.000
_cell.length_b   1.000
_cell.length_c   1.000
_cell.angle_alpha   90.00
_cell.angle_beta   90.00
_cell.angle_gamma   90.00
#
_symmetry.space_group_name_H-M   'P 1'
#
loop_
_entity.id
_entity.type
_entity.pdbx_description
1 polymer ?
#
loop_
_entity_poly.entity_id
_entity_poly.type
_entity_poly.pdbx_seq_one_letter_code
_entity_poly.pdbx_strand_id
1 'polypeptide(L)'
;RTMLRGGSERSRRFRRNATTTQEEISSWVEKARVSRLQHLEEQASTTIRKAVEAANGEPIAFPCALIAGDVIMLELMHRLGYLTSGAIKVLFIDTFHLFPETLEFLAEVEQRYGFKAQVFKAAGCNTKDDYDEMYGADLWKEDIEEYDKICKVEPFSRALRTVGAVTMFNGRRRDHGKERAHLEIIEEAAVAGGMIKVQPLVYWEFRDIFDFAERESVKLHPLHDDGYPSLGDAKDTVRVDRDKWFEYAGERSGRFVGLVNKDGSAKSECGIHVDGAIRDAERDLWETDKGSHVKLWEAPRVIEALEGTNDDNSTLLVVYAPWCKYCQAMEDAFEDLAATPPANVTVAKLRGDAIRDFVEEKLMTKSFPSIYFINNIGEFVRYESETRTPEAISAWVEKCR
;
A
#
# COMPACT_ATOMS: atom_id res chain seq x y z
N ARG A 1 36.61 -8.31 63.24
CA ARG A 1 36.64 -8.18 61.72
C ARG A 1 35.91 -9.39 61.18
N THR A 2 34.63 -9.20 60.93
CA THR A 2 33.73 -10.21 60.34
C THR A 2 33.37 -9.73 58.97
N MET A 3 33.79 -10.46 57.94
CA MET A 3 33.40 -10.20 56.57
C MET A 3 32.11 -10.94 56.26
N LEU A 4 31.12 -10.19 55.86
CA LEU A 4 29.85 -10.66 55.29
C LEU A 4 30.10 -11.27 53.91
N ARG A 5 29.83 -12.55 53.75
CA ARG A 5 29.61 -13.22 52.46
C ARG A 5 28.10 -13.42 52.28
N GLY A 6 27.50 -12.53 51.54
CA GLY A 6 26.10 -12.65 51.13
C GLY A 6 25.96 -12.23 49.68
N GLY A 7 26.01 -13.17 48.78
CA GLY A 7 25.80 -12.88 47.36
C GLY A 7 26.12 -14.08 46.49
N SER A 8 25.21 -15.03 46.32
CA SER A 8 25.27 -15.91 45.13
C SER A 8 24.11 -16.93 44.95
N GLU A 9 23.08 -16.94 45.77
CA GLU A 9 21.99 -17.92 45.53
C GLU A 9 20.89 -17.48 44.56
N ARG A 10 20.66 -16.16 44.41
CA ARG A 10 19.69 -15.68 43.41
C ARG A 10 20.19 -15.73 41.96
N SER A 11 21.50 -15.62 41.76
CA SER A 11 22.11 -15.67 40.43
C SER A 11 22.28 -17.10 39.88
N ARG A 12 22.23 -18.12 40.75
CA ARG A 12 22.32 -19.53 40.35
C ARG A 12 20.97 -20.16 40.00
N ARG A 13 19.84 -19.56 40.40
CA ARG A 13 18.49 -20.05 40.06
C ARG A 13 18.04 -19.66 38.68
N PHE A 14 18.64 -18.62 38.07
CA PHE A 14 18.34 -18.22 36.66
C PHE A 14 19.16 -18.98 35.61
N ARG A 15 20.15 -19.80 36.02
CA ARG A 15 20.96 -20.62 35.11
C ARG A 15 20.61 -22.12 35.09
N ARG A 16 19.53 -22.49 35.74
CA ARG A 16 18.98 -23.85 35.67
C ARG A 16 17.57 -23.74 35.14
N ASN A 17 17.42 -23.63 33.83
CA ASN A 17 16.37 -24.18 32.99
C ASN A 17 16.43 -23.41 31.69
N ALA A 18 16.74 -24.16 30.74
CA ALA A 18 16.29 -24.14 29.39
C ALA A 18 17.45 -24.27 28.39
N THR A 19 17.99 -25.43 28.31
CA THR A 19 18.31 -25.92 26.97
C THR A 19 16.96 -26.31 26.37
N THR A 20 16.18 -25.32 25.96
CA THR A 20 15.03 -25.57 25.10
C THR A 20 15.57 -26.26 23.85
N THR A 21 15.10 -27.47 23.57
CA THR A 21 15.60 -28.23 22.43
C THR A 21 15.18 -27.52 21.12
N GLN A 22 15.92 -27.75 20.07
CA GLN A 22 15.54 -27.23 18.74
C GLN A 22 14.13 -27.70 18.32
N GLU A 23 13.73 -28.92 18.75
CA GLU A 23 12.41 -29.47 18.53
C GLU A 23 11.30 -28.71 19.27
N GLU A 24 11.55 -28.32 20.54
CA GLU A 24 10.60 -27.51 21.30
C GLU A 24 10.43 -26.12 20.71
N ILE A 25 11.52 -25.47 20.28
CA ILE A 25 11.49 -24.18 19.58
C ILE A 25 10.67 -24.31 18.28
N SER A 26 10.94 -25.33 17.47
CA SER A 26 10.22 -25.59 16.23
C SER A 26 8.72 -25.82 16.48
N SER A 27 8.37 -26.56 17.54
CA SER A 27 6.97 -26.76 17.94
C SER A 27 6.27 -25.47 18.36
N TRP A 28 6.95 -24.58 19.07
CA TRP A 28 6.37 -23.29 19.45
C TRP A 28 6.19 -22.36 18.27
N VAL A 29 7.16 -22.31 17.36
CA VAL A 29 7.06 -21.54 16.12
C VAL A 29 5.88 -22.00 15.29
N GLU A 30 5.72 -23.31 15.13
CA GLU A 30 4.60 -23.87 14.38
C GLU A 30 3.24 -23.54 15.01
N LYS A 31 3.11 -23.69 16.33
CA LYS A 31 1.89 -23.30 17.06
C LYS A 31 1.56 -21.82 16.90
N ALA A 32 2.59 -20.96 16.95
CA ALA A 32 2.41 -19.53 16.76
C ALA A 32 1.92 -19.20 15.33
N ARG A 33 2.47 -19.87 14.32
CA ARG A 33 2.04 -19.72 12.91
C ARG A 33 0.59 -20.15 12.73
N VAL A 34 0.21 -21.31 13.25
CA VAL A 34 -1.18 -21.80 13.17
C VAL A 34 -2.14 -20.84 13.86
N SER A 35 -1.81 -20.36 15.07
CA SER A 35 -2.63 -19.39 15.80
C SER A 35 -2.74 -18.07 15.07
N ARG A 36 -1.64 -17.56 14.49
CA ARG A 36 -1.64 -16.36 13.66
C ARG A 36 -2.58 -16.50 12.47
N LEU A 37 -2.47 -17.61 11.75
CA LEU A 37 -3.26 -17.86 10.55
C LEU A 37 -4.76 -17.97 10.85
N GLN A 38 -5.14 -18.62 11.96
CA GLN A 38 -6.52 -18.67 12.42
C GLN A 38 -7.08 -17.27 12.74
N HIS A 39 -6.30 -16.45 13.43
CA HIS A 39 -6.69 -15.08 13.74
C HIS A 39 -6.87 -14.22 12.48
N LEU A 40 -5.94 -14.31 11.53
CA LEU A 40 -6.01 -13.58 10.26
C LEU A 40 -7.21 -14.00 9.42
N GLU A 41 -7.52 -15.30 9.36
CA GLU A 41 -8.68 -15.82 8.65
C GLU A 41 -10.00 -15.32 9.27
N GLU A 42 -10.11 -15.36 10.60
CA GLU A 42 -11.29 -14.85 11.31
C GLU A 42 -11.47 -13.35 11.10
N GLN A 43 -10.38 -12.57 11.17
CA GLN A 43 -10.39 -11.14 10.90
C GLN A 43 -10.84 -10.85 9.47
N ALA A 44 -10.26 -11.53 8.46
CA ALA A 44 -10.62 -11.35 7.06
C ALA A 44 -12.09 -11.71 6.80
N SER A 45 -12.54 -12.86 7.30
CA SER A 45 -13.93 -13.32 7.15
C SER A 45 -14.92 -12.36 7.83
N THR A 46 -14.57 -11.83 9.01
CA THR A 46 -15.39 -10.85 9.71
C THR A 46 -15.44 -9.52 8.97
N THR A 47 -14.32 -9.07 8.41
CA THR A 47 -14.24 -7.87 7.58
C THR A 47 -15.13 -8.00 6.34
N ILE A 48 -15.07 -9.12 5.64
CA ILE A 48 -15.91 -9.39 4.47
C ILE A 48 -17.40 -9.35 4.85
N ARG A 49 -17.81 -10.06 5.91
CA ARG A 49 -19.20 -10.07 6.38
C ARG A 49 -19.70 -8.67 6.70
N LYS A 50 -18.96 -7.91 7.51
CA LYS A 50 -19.34 -6.56 7.90
C LYS A 50 -19.45 -5.61 6.71
N ALA A 51 -18.55 -5.72 5.73
CA ALA A 51 -18.61 -4.90 4.53
C ALA A 51 -19.84 -5.24 3.65
N VAL A 52 -20.19 -6.52 3.53
CA VAL A 52 -21.41 -6.95 2.81
C VAL A 52 -22.67 -6.50 3.55
N GLU A 53 -22.71 -6.62 4.87
CA GLU A 53 -23.82 -6.11 5.69
C GLU A 53 -23.98 -4.60 5.57
N ALA A 54 -22.85 -3.84 5.63
CA ALA A 54 -22.86 -2.40 5.50
C ALA A 54 -23.28 -1.90 4.11
N ALA A 55 -23.01 -2.66 3.07
CA ALA A 55 -23.44 -2.35 1.71
C ALA A 55 -24.98 -2.49 1.55
N ASN A 56 -25.67 -3.16 2.48
CA ASN A 56 -27.12 -3.23 2.57
C ASN A 56 -27.83 -3.58 1.24
N GLY A 57 -27.27 -4.54 0.49
CA GLY A 57 -27.80 -4.98 -0.82
C GLY A 57 -27.32 -4.16 -2.02
N GLU A 58 -26.59 -3.08 -1.80
CA GLU A 58 -25.95 -2.32 -2.86
C GLU A 58 -24.83 -3.15 -3.54
N PRO A 59 -24.52 -2.89 -4.82
CA PRO A 59 -23.55 -3.67 -5.56
C PRO A 59 -22.13 -3.60 -4.96
N ILE A 60 -21.50 -4.76 -4.81
CA ILE A 60 -20.12 -4.91 -4.35
C ILE A 60 -19.29 -5.51 -5.48
N ALA A 61 -18.13 -4.90 -5.76
CA ALA A 61 -17.17 -5.40 -6.74
C ALA A 61 -15.97 -6.07 -6.08
N PHE A 62 -15.45 -7.11 -6.73
CA PHE A 62 -14.14 -7.68 -6.44
C PHE A 62 -13.33 -7.78 -7.74
N PRO A 63 -12.47 -6.80 -8.05
CA PRO A 63 -11.49 -6.91 -9.12
C PRO A 63 -10.49 -8.02 -8.78
N CYS A 64 -10.45 -9.05 -9.60
CA CYS A 64 -9.66 -10.26 -9.39
C CYS A 64 -8.68 -10.45 -10.55
N ALA A 65 -7.39 -10.41 -10.26
CA ALA A 65 -6.31 -10.69 -11.20
C ALA A 65 -5.75 -12.12 -11.05
N LEU A 66 -6.38 -12.95 -10.21
CA LEU A 66 -5.98 -14.33 -9.91
C LEU A 66 -4.57 -14.49 -9.32
N ILE A 67 -4.01 -13.42 -8.76
CA ILE A 67 -2.82 -13.54 -7.91
C ILE A 67 -3.16 -14.32 -6.64
N ALA A 68 -2.16 -14.84 -5.95
CA ALA A 68 -2.37 -15.72 -4.79
C ALA A 68 -3.33 -15.13 -3.75
N GLY A 69 -3.18 -13.85 -3.41
CA GLY A 69 -4.10 -13.16 -2.48
C GLY A 69 -5.54 -13.09 -2.97
N ASP A 70 -5.76 -12.87 -4.27
CA ASP A 70 -7.11 -12.83 -4.85
C ASP A 70 -7.78 -14.21 -4.77
N VAL A 71 -7.01 -15.29 -4.97
CA VAL A 71 -7.54 -16.66 -4.87
C VAL A 71 -7.96 -16.97 -3.43
N ILE A 72 -7.20 -16.53 -2.43
CA ILE A 72 -7.61 -16.66 -1.03
C ILE A 72 -8.87 -15.84 -0.74
N MET A 73 -9.00 -14.65 -1.31
CA MET A 73 -10.23 -13.87 -1.21
C MET A 73 -11.44 -14.60 -1.82
N LEU A 74 -11.27 -15.23 -2.99
CA LEU A 74 -12.33 -16.06 -3.59
C LEU A 74 -12.73 -17.21 -2.68
N GLU A 75 -11.78 -17.92 -2.09
CA GLU A 75 -12.04 -19.00 -1.15
C GLU A 75 -12.84 -18.51 0.06
N LEU A 76 -12.42 -17.41 0.70
CA LEU A 76 -13.14 -16.84 1.85
C LEU A 76 -14.55 -16.37 1.47
N MET A 77 -14.72 -15.67 0.36
CA MET A 77 -16.03 -15.23 -0.14
C MET A 77 -16.95 -16.40 -0.50
N HIS A 78 -16.38 -17.48 -1.06
CA HIS A 78 -17.12 -18.71 -1.36
C HIS A 78 -17.63 -19.38 -0.09
N ARG A 79 -16.79 -19.58 0.93
CA ARG A 79 -17.16 -20.15 2.23
C ARG A 79 -18.26 -19.35 2.92
N LEU A 80 -18.28 -18.05 2.73
CA LEU A 80 -19.30 -17.15 3.24
C LEU A 80 -20.58 -17.13 2.37
N GLY A 81 -20.60 -17.82 1.22
CA GLY A 81 -21.75 -17.92 0.32
C GLY A 81 -21.98 -16.69 -0.57
N TYR A 82 -21.06 -15.73 -0.58
CA TYR A 82 -21.26 -14.46 -1.28
C TYR A 82 -20.97 -14.51 -2.78
N LEU A 83 -20.21 -15.50 -3.26
CA LEU A 83 -20.00 -15.73 -4.70
C LEU A 83 -21.22 -16.40 -5.34
N THR A 84 -21.71 -17.50 -4.75
CA THR A 84 -22.85 -18.25 -5.29
C THR A 84 -24.16 -17.47 -5.19
N SER A 85 -24.34 -16.62 -4.17
CA SER A 85 -25.49 -15.72 -4.07
C SER A 85 -25.44 -14.54 -5.04
N GLY A 86 -24.26 -14.26 -5.61
CA GLY A 86 -24.03 -13.11 -6.47
C GLY A 86 -24.03 -11.77 -5.73
N ALA A 87 -23.88 -11.77 -4.39
CA ALA A 87 -23.76 -10.57 -3.59
C ALA A 87 -22.48 -9.78 -3.94
N ILE A 88 -21.40 -10.50 -4.29
CA ILE A 88 -20.16 -9.91 -4.77
C ILE A 88 -19.98 -10.21 -6.27
N LYS A 89 -19.75 -9.17 -7.05
CA LYS A 89 -19.50 -9.26 -8.50
C LYS A 89 -17.99 -9.33 -8.74
N VAL A 90 -17.52 -10.48 -9.26
CA VAL A 90 -16.12 -10.63 -9.63
C VAL A 90 -15.88 -9.99 -10.97
N LEU A 91 -14.92 -9.05 -11.02
CA LEU A 91 -14.52 -8.33 -12.22
C LEU A 91 -13.14 -8.84 -12.66
N PHE A 92 -12.97 -9.09 -13.95
CA PHE A 92 -11.71 -9.53 -14.52
C PHE A 92 -11.33 -8.60 -15.69
N ILE A 93 -10.09 -8.10 -15.67
CA ILE A 93 -9.56 -7.26 -16.75
C ILE A 93 -8.64 -8.11 -17.61
N ASP A 94 -9.07 -8.35 -18.85
CA ASP A 94 -8.24 -9.01 -19.85
C ASP A 94 -7.53 -7.97 -20.70
N THR A 95 -6.22 -7.86 -20.50
CA THR A 95 -5.35 -6.89 -21.16
C THR A 95 -4.90 -7.33 -22.56
N PHE A 96 -5.29 -8.52 -23.02
CA PHE A 96 -4.76 -9.23 -24.19
C PHE A 96 -3.28 -9.63 -24.08
N HIS A 97 -2.63 -9.34 -22.96
CA HIS A 97 -1.21 -9.64 -22.70
C HIS A 97 -1.01 -10.55 -21.48
N LEU A 98 -2.09 -11.11 -20.94
CA LEU A 98 -2.01 -12.07 -19.84
C LEU A 98 -1.36 -13.38 -20.30
N PHE A 99 -0.85 -14.15 -19.35
CA PHE A 99 -0.44 -15.53 -19.62
C PHE A 99 -1.65 -16.36 -20.03
N PRO A 100 -1.51 -17.28 -21.01
CA PRO A 100 -2.60 -18.20 -21.38
C PRO A 100 -3.13 -18.99 -20.17
N GLU A 101 -2.24 -19.41 -19.28
CA GLU A 101 -2.54 -20.14 -18.04
C GLU A 101 -3.44 -19.33 -17.10
N THR A 102 -3.40 -17.98 -17.16
CA THR A 102 -4.29 -17.13 -16.37
C THR A 102 -5.74 -17.24 -16.84
N LEU A 103 -5.97 -17.30 -18.16
CA LEU A 103 -7.31 -17.46 -18.72
C LEU A 103 -7.87 -18.86 -18.48
N GLU A 104 -7.02 -19.89 -18.55
CA GLU A 104 -7.38 -21.26 -18.21
C GLU A 104 -7.74 -21.38 -16.72
N PHE A 105 -6.91 -20.78 -15.86
CA PHE A 105 -7.14 -20.78 -14.42
C PHE A 105 -8.40 -19.99 -14.03
N LEU A 106 -8.75 -18.92 -14.75
CA LEU A 106 -10.03 -18.25 -14.55
C LEU A 106 -11.20 -19.21 -14.71
N ALA A 107 -11.21 -20.02 -15.76
CA ALA A 107 -12.28 -21.00 -15.99
C ALA A 107 -12.34 -22.07 -14.88
N GLU A 108 -11.18 -22.51 -14.36
CA GLU A 108 -11.12 -23.45 -13.25
C GLU A 108 -11.71 -22.87 -11.96
N VAL A 109 -11.35 -21.63 -11.59
CA VAL A 109 -11.85 -21.02 -10.35
C VAL A 109 -13.32 -20.63 -10.45
N GLU A 110 -13.81 -20.23 -11.62
CA GLU A 110 -15.24 -20.01 -11.88
C GLU A 110 -16.04 -21.30 -11.63
N GLN A 111 -15.56 -22.43 -12.16
CA GLN A 111 -16.19 -23.73 -11.94
C GLN A 111 -16.12 -24.15 -10.47
N ARG A 112 -14.95 -24.02 -9.83
CA ARG A 112 -14.72 -24.41 -8.43
C ARG A 112 -15.63 -23.67 -7.47
N TYR A 113 -15.75 -22.35 -7.63
CA TYR A 113 -16.44 -21.48 -6.68
C TYR A 113 -17.87 -21.13 -7.09
N GLY A 114 -18.33 -21.56 -8.25
CA GLY A 114 -19.71 -21.41 -8.71
C GLY A 114 -20.11 -19.96 -8.99
N PHE A 115 -19.22 -19.18 -9.60
CA PHE A 115 -19.50 -17.82 -10.05
C PHE A 115 -19.14 -17.63 -11.54
N LYS A 116 -19.49 -16.48 -12.10
CA LYS A 116 -19.03 -16.05 -13.42
C LYS A 116 -18.44 -14.65 -13.33
N ALA A 117 -17.18 -14.49 -13.73
CA ALA A 117 -16.53 -13.20 -13.77
C ALA A 117 -17.10 -12.35 -14.90
N GLN A 118 -17.25 -11.06 -14.66
CA GLN A 118 -17.50 -10.08 -15.69
C GLN A 118 -16.16 -9.63 -16.29
N VAL A 119 -15.91 -10.02 -17.54
CA VAL A 119 -14.65 -9.75 -18.23
C VAL A 119 -14.73 -8.44 -18.97
N PHE A 120 -13.76 -7.56 -18.75
CA PHE A 120 -13.62 -6.28 -19.43
C PHE A 120 -12.27 -6.20 -20.14
N LYS A 121 -12.26 -5.62 -21.32
CA LYS A 121 -11.12 -5.49 -22.23
C LYS A 121 -11.00 -4.05 -22.71
N ALA A 122 -9.95 -3.72 -23.45
CA ALA A 122 -9.87 -2.42 -24.14
C ALA A 122 -11.13 -2.16 -24.97
N ALA A 123 -11.64 -0.93 -24.92
CA ALA A 123 -12.89 -0.57 -25.56
C ALA A 123 -12.83 -0.79 -27.08
N GLY A 124 -13.86 -1.42 -27.63
CA GLY A 124 -13.95 -1.72 -29.07
C GLY A 124 -13.19 -2.97 -29.53
N CYS A 125 -12.41 -3.64 -28.64
CA CYS A 125 -11.63 -4.83 -28.97
C CYS A 125 -12.26 -6.09 -28.34
N ASN A 126 -12.45 -7.14 -29.13
CA ASN A 126 -12.89 -8.45 -28.67
C ASN A 126 -11.74 -9.46 -28.63
N THR A 127 -10.80 -9.31 -29.57
CA THR A 127 -9.63 -10.18 -29.76
C THR A 127 -8.34 -9.38 -29.65
N LYS A 128 -7.22 -10.11 -29.51
CA LYS A 128 -5.90 -9.48 -29.56
C LYS A 128 -5.61 -8.85 -30.92
N ASP A 129 -6.09 -9.45 -32.00
CA ASP A 129 -5.92 -8.93 -33.36
C ASP A 129 -6.63 -7.57 -33.52
N ASP A 130 -7.86 -7.42 -32.98
CA ASP A 130 -8.56 -6.13 -32.95
C ASP A 130 -7.76 -5.06 -32.20
N TYR A 131 -7.14 -5.47 -31.07
CA TYR A 131 -6.31 -4.57 -30.29
C TYR A 131 -5.04 -4.17 -31.04
N ASP A 132 -4.33 -5.13 -31.65
CA ASP A 132 -3.10 -4.88 -32.38
C ASP A 132 -3.33 -4.00 -33.62
N GLU A 133 -4.47 -4.18 -34.30
CA GLU A 133 -4.86 -3.33 -35.43
C GLU A 133 -5.19 -1.89 -35.01
N MET A 134 -5.88 -1.72 -33.86
CA MET A 134 -6.37 -0.42 -33.39
C MET A 134 -5.28 0.41 -32.69
N TYR A 135 -4.43 -0.22 -31.88
CA TYR A 135 -3.49 0.46 -30.98
C TYR A 135 -2.02 0.12 -31.24
N GLY A 136 -1.73 -0.93 -32.02
CA GLY A 136 -0.38 -1.44 -32.25
C GLY A 136 0.04 -2.48 -31.23
N ALA A 137 0.69 -3.55 -31.70
CA ALA A 137 1.14 -4.68 -30.87
C ALA A 137 2.18 -4.28 -29.81
N ASP A 138 2.96 -3.22 -30.07
CA ASP A 138 4.06 -2.75 -29.25
C ASP A 138 3.77 -1.46 -28.45
N LEU A 139 2.52 -1.02 -28.39
CA LEU A 139 2.14 0.19 -27.64
C LEU A 139 2.72 0.22 -26.21
N TRP A 140 2.76 -0.91 -25.52
CA TRP A 140 3.32 -1.03 -24.18
C TRP A 140 4.82 -0.74 -24.09
N LYS A 141 5.58 -0.87 -25.19
CA LYS A 141 7.00 -0.49 -25.27
C LYS A 141 7.15 1.00 -25.62
N GLU A 142 6.27 1.51 -26.45
CA GLU A 142 6.32 2.86 -26.98
C GLU A 142 5.75 3.86 -25.95
N ASP A 143 4.60 3.53 -25.34
CA ASP A 143 3.94 4.35 -24.33
C ASP A 143 3.23 3.47 -23.29
N ILE A 144 3.93 3.16 -22.21
CA ILE A 144 3.42 2.30 -21.14
C ILE A 144 2.24 2.94 -20.38
N GLU A 145 2.18 4.27 -20.30
CA GLU A 145 1.08 4.97 -19.63
C GLU A 145 -0.20 4.94 -20.47
N GLU A 146 -0.09 5.18 -21.78
CA GLU A 146 -1.23 5.04 -22.68
C GLU A 146 -1.71 3.59 -22.78
N TYR A 147 -0.77 2.62 -22.78
CA TYR A 147 -1.11 1.20 -22.66
C TYR A 147 -1.91 0.91 -21.39
N ASP A 148 -1.43 1.36 -20.21
CA ASP A 148 -2.13 1.13 -18.95
C ASP A 148 -3.52 1.80 -18.96
N LYS A 149 -3.65 2.99 -19.51
CA LYS A 149 -4.92 3.69 -19.64
C LYS A 149 -5.92 2.92 -20.49
N ILE A 150 -5.50 2.41 -21.65
CA ILE A 150 -6.37 1.70 -22.60
C ILE A 150 -6.71 0.29 -22.11
N CYS A 151 -5.71 -0.46 -21.63
CA CYS A 151 -5.87 -1.89 -21.32
C CYS A 151 -6.28 -2.14 -19.86
N LYS A 152 -6.10 -1.18 -18.96
CA LYS A 152 -6.32 -1.38 -17.51
C LYS A 152 -7.28 -0.33 -16.92
N VAL A 153 -6.94 0.95 -16.97
CA VAL A 153 -7.68 2.01 -16.26
C VAL A 153 -9.08 2.21 -16.81
N GLU A 154 -9.22 2.35 -18.14
CA GLU A 154 -10.54 2.52 -18.77
C GLU A 154 -11.43 1.28 -18.56
N PRO A 155 -10.98 0.04 -18.89
CA PRO A 155 -11.80 -1.15 -18.66
C PRO A 155 -12.19 -1.34 -17.19
N PHE A 156 -11.30 -1.05 -16.28
CA PHE A 156 -11.56 -1.12 -14.84
C PHE A 156 -12.61 -0.08 -14.40
N SER A 157 -12.45 1.16 -14.81
CA SER A 157 -13.40 2.24 -14.52
C SER A 157 -14.78 1.95 -15.11
N ARG A 158 -14.83 1.41 -16.33
CA ARG A 158 -16.07 0.98 -16.99
C ARG A 158 -16.70 -0.21 -16.26
N ALA A 159 -15.91 -1.17 -15.79
CA ALA A 159 -16.39 -2.30 -15.00
C ALA A 159 -17.10 -1.84 -13.72
N LEU A 160 -16.47 -0.97 -12.93
CA LEU A 160 -17.05 -0.42 -11.71
C LEU A 160 -18.36 0.35 -11.97
N ARG A 161 -18.40 1.19 -13.03
CA ARG A 161 -19.61 1.90 -13.42
C ARG A 161 -20.71 0.96 -13.89
N THR A 162 -20.37 -0.06 -14.68
CA THR A 162 -21.34 -1.04 -15.20
C THR A 162 -22.02 -1.82 -14.08
N VAL A 163 -21.27 -2.18 -13.05
CA VAL A 163 -21.80 -2.86 -11.86
C VAL A 163 -22.51 -1.90 -10.93
N GLY A 164 -22.20 -0.60 -10.97
CA GLY A 164 -22.69 0.40 -10.03
C GLY A 164 -22.15 0.18 -8.62
N ALA A 165 -20.92 -0.31 -8.49
CA ALA A 165 -20.37 -0.72 -7.22
C ALA A 165 -20.20 0.47 -6.26
N VAL A 166 -20.69 0.32 -5.03
CA VAL A 166 -20.49 1.26 -3.92
C VAL A 166 -19.37 0.81 -2.98
N THR A 167 -19.05 -0.48 -3.00
CA THR A 167 -17.98 -1.11 -2.21
C THR A 167 -17.12 -1.98 -3.12
N MET A 168 -15.82 -1.95 -2.90
CA MET A 168 -14.85 -2.74 -3.65
C MET A 168 -13.90 -3.47 -2.70
N PHE A 169 -13.83 -4.79 -2.84
CA PHE A 169 -12.81 -5.60 -2.18
C PHE A 169 -11.49 -5.60 -2.94
N ASN A 170 -10.37 -5.69 -2.23
CA ASN A 170 -9.03 -5.86 -2.79
C ASN A 170 -8.22 -6.87 -1.98
N GLY A 171 -7.42 -7.70 -2.67
CA GLY A 171 -6.43 -8.59 -2.06
C GLY A 171 -5.10 -7.92 -1.73
N ARG A 172 -5.06 -6.58 -1.59
CA ARG A 172 -3.81 -5.85 -1.29
C ARG A 172 -3.37 -6.05 0.16
N ARG A 173 -2.05 -6.07 0.37
CA ARG A 173 -1.43 -6.30 1.67
C ARG A 173 -0.32 -5.29 1.93
N ARG A 174 0.00 -5.06 3.21
CA ARG A 174 1.10 -4.16 3.61
C ARG A 174 2.48 -4.72 3.27
N ASP A 175 2.64 -6.04 3.25
CA ASP A 175 3.89 -6.70 2.88
C ASP A 175 4.27 -6.56 1.39
N HIS A 176 3.36 -6.09 0.54
CA HIS A 176 3.69 -5.66 -0.82
C HIS A 176 4.68 -4.48 -0.87
N GLY A 177 4.85 -3.77 0.23
CA GLY A 177 5.79 -2.66 0.37
C GLY A 177 5.39 -1.38 -0.37
N LYS A 178 6.31 -0.42 -0.43
CA LYS A 178 6.15 0.86 -1.11
C LYS A 178 4.84 1.57 -0.70
N GLU A 179 4.06 2.02 -1.68
CA GLU A 179 2.78 2.73 -1.50
C GLU A 179 1.75 1.93 -0.68
N ARG A 180 1.93 0.60 -0.57
CA ARG A 180 1.01 -0.28 0.14
C ARG A 180 1.36 -0.52 1.61
N ALA A 181 2.52 -0.05 2.07
CA ALA A 181 2.99 -0.29 3.45
C ALA A 181 2.05 0.26 4.54
N HIS A 182 1.19 1.21 4.20
CA HIS A 182 0.29 1.90 5.13
C HIS A 182 -1.19 1.70 4.82
N LEU A 183 -1.54 0.68 4.03
CA LEU A 183 -2.93 0.36 3.72
C LEU A 183 -3.76 0.14 5.00
N GLU A 184 -4.99 0.64 4.98
CA GLU A 184 -5.98 0.36 6.02
C GLU A 184 -6.93 -0.75 5.60
N ILE A 185 -7.61 -1.38 6.55
CA ILE A 185 -8.65 -2.38 6.26
C ILE A 185 -9.77 -1.75 5.43
N ILE A 186 -10.18 -0.53 5.77
CA ILE A 186 -11.23 0.23 5.09
C ILE A 186 -10.65 1.59 4.71
N GLU A 187 -10.77 1.94 3.45
CA GLU A 187 -10.44 3.27 2.91
C GLU A 187 -11.73 3.90 2.39
N GLU A 188 -12.19 4.95 3.06
CA GLU A 188 -13.38 5.69 2.67
C GLU A 188 -13.03 6.74 1.62
N ALA A 189 -13.93 6.95 0.66
CA ALA A 189 -13.89 8.03 -0.34
C ALA A 189 -12.60 8.13 -1.19
N ALA A 190 -11.73 7.13 -1.18
CA ALA A 190 -10.46 7.16 -1.91
C ALA A 190 -10.61 6.98 -3.43
N VAL A 191 -11.82 6.74 -3.93
CA VAL A 191 -12.11 6.58 -5.36
C VAL A 191 -13.17 7.58 -5.80
N ALA A 192 -13.06 8.10 -7.01
CA ALA A 192 -14.06 8.98 -7.59
C ALA A 192 -15.48 8.38 -7.46
N GLY A 193 -16.37 9.11 -6.79
CA GLY A 193 -17.75 8.69 -6.56
C GLY A 193 -18.07 8.20 -5.15
N GLY A 194 -17.14 8.26 -4.18
CA GLY A 194 -17.41 7.89 -2.78
C GLY A 194 -17.41 6.38 -2.52
N MET A 195 -16.77 5.56 -3.36
CA MET A 195 -16.68 4.12 -3.20
C MET A 195 -15.81 3.74 -2.00
N ILE A 196 -16.28 2.79 -1.19
CA ILE A 196 -15.52 2.23 -0.07
C ILE A 196 -14.61 1.11 -0.58
N LYS A 197 -13.31 1.19 -0.29
CA LYS A 197 -12.36 0.09 -0.53
C LYS A 197 -12.17 -0.70 0.76
N VAL A 198 -12.28 -2.01 0.66
CA VAL A 198 -12.10 -2.95 1.77
C VAL A 198 -10.99 -3.93 1.45
N GLN A 199 -10.05 -4.08 2.36
CA GLN A 199 -8.83 -4.86 2.20
C GLN A 199 -8.69 -5.90 3.31
N PRO A 200 -9.42 -7.03 3.23
CA PRO A 200 -9.48 -8.02 4.30
C PRO A 200 -8.12 -8.67 4.62
N LEU A 201 -7.22 -8.73 3.62
CA LEU A 201 -5.90 -9.36 3.75
C LEU A 201 -4.79 -8.38 4.12
N VAL A 202 -5.09 -7.15 4.52
CA VAL A 202 -4.10 -6.07 4.70
C VAL A 202 -2.95 -6.43 5.63
N TYR A 203 -3.20 -7.25 6.67
CA TYR A 203 -2.19 -7.68 7.67
C TYR A 203 -1.57 -9.05 7.39
N TRP A 204 -1.98 -9.70 6.28
CA TRP A 204 -1.39 -10.96 5.86
C TRP A 204 -0.03 -10.73 5.23
N GLU A 205 0.90 -11.66 5.48
CA GLU A 205 2.15 -11.77 4.74
C GLU A 205 1.98 -12.75 3.57
N PHE A 206 2.89 -12.71 2.61
CA PHE A 206 2.83 -13.62 1.47
C PHE A 206 2.95 -15.09 1.90
N ARG A 207 3.70 -15.33 2.97
CA ARG A 207 3.78 -16.65 3.59
C ARG A 207 2.43 -17.13 4.15
N ASP A 208 1.68 -16.24 4.82
CA ASP A 208 0.35 -16.58 5.34
C ASP A 208 -0.61 -17.03 4.21
N ILE A 209 -0.47 -16.46 3.01
CA ILE A 209 -1.23 -16.85 1.82
C ILE A 209 -0.95 -18.31 1.44
N PHE A 210 0.33 -18.71 1.39
CA PHE A 210 0.72 -20.08 1.05
C PHE A 210 0.38 -21.07 2.17
N ASP A 211 0.61 -20.70 3.42
CA ASP A 211 0.26 -21.53 4.58
C ASP A 211 -1.27 -21.79 4.63
N PHE A 212 -2.09 -20.78 4.31
CA PHE A 212 -3.54 -20.96 4.19
C PHE A 212 -3.90 -21.85 3.01
N ALA A 213 -3.31 -21.60 1.84
CA ALA A 213 -3.59 -22.41 0.63
C ALA A 213 -3.24 -23.89 0.86
N GLU A 214 -2.12 -24.18 1.50
CA GLU A 214 -1.70 -25.54 1.85
C GLU A 214 -2.68 -26.18 2.85
N ARG A 215 -2.98 -25.51 3.97
CA ARG A 215 -3.89 -26.00 5.01
C ARG A 215 -5.28 -26.33 4.47
N GLU A 216 -5.80 -25.47 3.60
CA GLU A 216 -7.16 -25.57 3.08
C GLU A 216 -7.25 -26.26 1.72
N SER A 217 -6.12 -26.73 1.18
CA SER A 217 -6.03 -27.34 -0.15
C SER A 217 -6.59 -26.43 -1.26
N VAL A 218 -6.30 -25.13 -1.17
CA VAL A 218 -6.65 -24.14 -2.18
C VAL A 218 -5.63 -24.19 -3.31
N LYS A 219 -6.10 -24.49 -4.53
CA LYS A 219 -5.24 -24.46 -5.72
C LYS A 219 -4.94 -23.01 -6.06
N LEU A 220 -3.66 -22.63 -6.03
CA LEU A 220 -3.17 -21.35 -6.52
C LEU A 220 -2.86 -21.41 -8.02
N HIS A 221 -2.55 -20.27 -8.61
CA HIS A 221 -2.21 -20.18 -10.03
C HIS A 221 -1.01 -21.06 -10.41
N PRO A 222 -1.07 -21.86 -11.48
CA PRO A 222 -0.03 -22.86 -11.80
C PRO A 222 1.36 -22.26 -12.01
N LEU A 223 1.47 -21.03 -12.50
CA LEU A 223 2.76 -20.36 -12.70
C LEU A 223 3.53 -20.07 -11.41
N HIS A 224 2.92 -20.21 -10.22
CA HIS A 224 3.68 -20.20 -8.97
C HIS A 224 4.68 -21.37 -8.91
N ASP A 225 4.33 -22.52 -9.47
CA ASP A 225 5.24 -23.67 -9.54
C ASP A 225 6.40 -23.40 -10.54
N ASP A 226 6.17 -22.55 -11.53
CA ASP A 226 7.17 -22.12 -12.52
C ASP A 226 8.06 -20.95 -12.08
N GLY A 227 7.94 -20.51 -10.81
CA GLY A 227 8.82 -19.50 -10.25
C GLY A 227 8.31 -18.06 -10.33
N TYR A 228 7.02 -17.84 -10.59
CA TYR A 228 6.41 -16.51 -10.59
C TYR A 228 5.72 -16.23 -9.25
N PRO A 229 6.25 -15.35 -8.37
CA PRO A 229 5.58 -15.04 -7.10
C PRO A 229 4.33 -14.18 -7.28
N SER A 230 4.30 -13.35 -8.30
CA SER A 230 3.14 -12.51 -8.66
C SER A 230 2.93 -12.55 -10.16
N LEU A 231 1.70 -12.29 -10.58
CA LEU A 231 1.26 -12.41 -11.96
C LEU A 231 0.68 -11.10 -12.46
N GLY A 232 0.84 -10.86 -13.73
CA GLY A 232 0.30 -9.74 -14.49
C GLY A 232 0.43 -10.02 -15.96
N ASP A 233 0.73 -9.00 -16.76
CA ASP A 233 1.01 -9.20 -18.17
C ASP A 233 2.27 -10.04 -18.35
N ALA A 234 2.22 -11.02 -19.23
CA ALA A 234 3.35 -11.93 -19.51
C ALA A 234 4.61 -11.20 -19.97
N LYS A 235 4.43 -10.07 -20.66
CA LYS A 235 5.51 -9.25 -21.23
C LYS A 235 6.39 -8.53 -20.20
N ASP A 236 5.85 -8.31 -18.97
CA ASP A 236 6.55 -7.51 -17.94
C ASP A 236 6.60 -8.22 -16.57
N THR A 237 6.36 -9.52 -16.56
CA THR A 237 6.42 -10.36 -15.37
C THR A 237 7.53 -11.39 -15.52
N VAL A 238 8.47 -11.45 -14.58
CA VAL A 238 9.61 -12.35 -14.60
C VAL A 238 9.61 -13.30 -13.40
N ARG A 239 10.33 -14.42 -13.55
CA ARG A 239 10.58 -15.36 -12.46
C ARG A 239 11.47 -14.74 -11.40
N VAL A 240 11.28 -15.17 -10.16
CA VAL A 240 12.04 -14.74 -8.98
C VAL A 240 12.47 -15.98 -8.21
N ASP A 241 13.70 -15.98 -7.69
CA ASP A 241 14.20 -17.06 -6.85
C ASP A 241 13.30 -17.28 -5.63
N ARG A 242 12.99 -18.54 -5.33
CA ARG A 242 12.00 -18.91 -4.31
C ARG A 242 12.36 -18.40 -2.91
N ASP A 243 13.63 -18.27 -2.57
CA ASP A 243 14.12 -17.76 -1.30
C ASP A 243 13.74 -16.29 -1.06
N LYS A 244 13.58 -15.50 -2.14
CA LYS A 244 13.18 -14.08 -2.08
C LYS A 244 11.68 -13.84 -1.95
N TRP A 245 10.87 -14.85 -2.22
CA TRP A 245 9.40 -14.68 -2.30
C TRP A 245 8.79 -14.14 -1.01
N PHE A 246 9.28 -14.63 0.12
CA PHE A 246 8.73 -14.34 1.44
C PHE A 246 9.48 -13.24 2.18
N GLU A 247 10.38 -12.54 1.49
CA GLU A 247 10.96 -11.29 1.96
C GLU A 247 9.94 -10.16 1.84
N TYR A 248 10.13 -9.10 2.60
CA TYR A 248 9.30 -7.90 2.47
C TYR A 248 9.35 -7.34 1.05
N ALA A 249 8.20 -7.11 0.44
CA ALA A 249 8.03 -6.75 -0.97
C ALA A 249 8.53 -7.79 -2.00
N GLY A 250 8.92 -8.99 -1.58
CA GLY A 250 9.48 -10.05 -2.42
C GLY A 250 8.50 -10.54 -3.49
N GLU A 251 7.20 -10.68 -3.16
CA GLU A 251 6.16 -11.09 -4.11
C GLU A 251 6.17 -10.25 -5.38
N ARG A 252 6.35 -8.94 -5.27
CA ARG A 252 6.25 -8.02 -6.41
C ARG A 252 7.58 -7.73 -7.09
N SER A 253 8.69 -8.30 -6.62
CA SER A 253 10.03 -8.04 -7.16
C SER A 253 10.20 -8.43 -8.63
N GLY A 254 9.38 -9.35 -9.14
CA GLY A 254 9.35 -9.77 -10.55
C GLY A 254 8.38 -8.98 -11.44
N ARG A 255 7.73 -7.90 -10.94
CA ARG A 255 6.73 -7.12 -11.68
C ARG A 255 7.33 -5.85 -12.28
N PHE A 256 6.87 -5.48 -13.46
CA PHE A 256 7.25 -4.26 -14.19
C PHE A 256 8.76 -4.15 -14.48
N VAL A 257 9.45 -5.28 -14.58
CA VAL A 257 10.91 -5.30 -14.78
C VAL A 257 11.27 -4.66 -16.12
N GLY A 258 12.13 -3.64 -16.06
CA GLY A 258 12.59 -2.91 -17.24
C GLY A 258 11.63 -1.84 -17.77
N LEU A 259 10.48 -1.65 -17.12
CA LEU A 259 9.54 -0.58 -17.49
C LEU A 259 9.85 0.73 -16.75
N VAL A 260 9.71 1.83 -17.47
CA VAL A 260 10.02 3.18 -17.01
C VAL A 260 8.82 4.08 -17.33
N ASN A 261 8.38 4.89 -16.39
CA ASN A 261 7.37 5.91 -16.58
C ASN A 261 7.90 7.06 -17.47
N LYS A 262 7.02 7.93 -17.99
CA LYS A 262 7.41 9.10 -18.81
C LYS A 262 8.34 10.08 -18.09
N ASP A 263 8.26 10.14 -16.77
CA ASP A 263 9.15 10.97 -15.94
C ASP A 263 10.55 10.36 -15.70
N GLY A 264 10.80 9.16 -16.24
CA GLY A 264 12.07 8.44 -16.10
C GLY A 264 12.17 7.57 -14.84
N SER A 265 11.17 7.56 -13.98
CA SER A 265 11.13 6.71 -12.79
C SER A 265 10.83 5.24 -13.15
N ALA A 266 11.38 4.30 -12.38
CA ALA A 266 11.06 2.88 -12.55
C ALA A 266 9.58 2.63 -12.23
N LYS A 267 8.88 1.92 -13.12
CA LYS A 267 7.48 1.58 -12.89
C LYS A 267 7.33 0.57 -11.75
N SER A 268 6.43 0.85 -10.81
CA SER A 268 6.18 0.01 -9.62
C SER A 268 4.73 -0.44 -9.50
N GLU A 269 3.79 0.28 -10.13
CA GLU A 269 2.36 0.00 -10.09
C GLU A 269 1.73 0.04 -11.47
N CYS A 270 0.63 -0.69 -11.66
CA CYS A 270 -0.21 -0.56 -12.84
C CYS A 270 -1.11 0.67 -12.70
N GLY A 271 -1.55 1.23 -13.84
CA GLY A 271 -2.38 2.43 -13.90
C GLY A 271 -3.67 2.36 -13.06
N ILE A 272 -4.25 1.18 -12.84
CA ILE A 272 -5.44 0.97 -12.00
C ILE A 272 -5.24 1.48 -10.56
N HIS A 273 -4.03 1.32 -10.02
CA HIS A 273 -3.71 1.71 -8.63
C HIS A 273 -3.13 3.11 -8.54
N VAL A 274 -2.59 3.60 -9.65
CA VAL A 274 -2.00 4.94 -9.76
C VAL A 274 -3.09 6.01 -9.92
N ASP A 275 -4.27 5.68 -10.47
CA ASP A 275 -5.33 6.67 -10.73
C ASP A 275 -5.88 7.31 -9.43
N GLY A 276 -5.89 6.59 -8.31
CA GLY A 276 -6.09 7.18 -6.98
C GLY A 276 -4.89 7.99 -6.51
N ALA A 277 -3.68 7.49 -6.71
CA ALA A 277 -2.43 8.14 -6.31
C ALA A 277 -2.04 9.29 -7.26
N ILE A 278 -2.38 9.25 -8.55
CA ILE A 278 -2.19 10.37 -9.50
C ILE A 278 -3.14 11.51 -9.19
N ARG A 279 -4.41 11.25 -8.84
CA ARG A 279 -5.34 12.31 -8.41
C ARG A 279 -4.92 12.93 -7.07
N ASP A 280 -4.37 12.12 -6.16
CA ASP A 280 -3.82 12.58 -4.90
C ASP A 280 -2.43 13.23 -5.09
N ALA A 281 -1.69 12.87 -6.13
CA ALA A 281 -0.42 13.51 -6.50
C ALA A 281 -0.61 14.76 -7.39
N GLU A 282 -1.69 14.82 -8.18
CA GLU A 282 -2.10 16.03 -8.90
C GLU A 282 -2.78 17.03 -7.96
N ARG A 283 -3.39 16.58 -6.87
CA ARG A 283 -3.79 17.41 -5.76
C ARG A 283 -2.56 17.59 -4.86
N ASP A 284 -1.73 18.57 -5.18
CA ASP A 284 -0.73 18.99 -4.21
C ASP A 284 -1.45 19.43 -2.92
N LEU A 285 -1.09 18.78 -1.82
CA LEU A 285 -1.53 19.20 -0.51
C LEU A 285 -1.16 20.68 -0.36
N TRP A 286 -2.13 21.49 0.09
CA TRP A 286 -1.94 22.93 0.20
C TRP A 286 -1.61 23.60 -1.14
N GLU A 287 -2.47 23.39 -2.17
CA GLU A 287 -2.34 24.04 -3.48
C GLU A 287 -2.02 25.53 -3.31
N THR A 288 -0.86 25.91 -3.83
CA THR A 288 -0.34 27.28 -3.73
C THR A 288 -1.20 28.32 -4.45
N ASP A 289 -2.00 27.91 -5.44
CA ASP A 289 -2.77 28.80 -6.29
C ASP A 289 -4.06 29.36 -5.63
N LYS A 290 -4.41 28.86 -4.44
CA LYS A 290 -5.65 29.25 -3.73
C LYS A 290 -5.42 29.97 -2.40
N GLY A 291 -4.25 30.58 -2.21
CA GLY A 291 -3.99 31.37 -1.02
C GLY A 291 -3.49 30.56 0.18
N SER A 292 -2.78 29.44 -0.05
CA SER A 292 -2.07 28.72 0.99
C SER A 292 -1.11 29.66 1.75
N HIS A 293 -1.21 29.65 3.07
CA HIS A 293 -0.30 30.39 3.95
C HIS A 293 1.00 29.60 4.19
N VAL A 294 0.98 28.29 4.02
CA VAL A 294 2.15 27.42 4.17
C VAL A 294 3.07 27.58 2.98
N LYS A 295 4.32 27.99 3.21
CA LYS A 295 5.29 28.24 2.14
C LYS A 295 5.80 26.93 1.56
N LEU A 296 5.68 26.75 0.25
CA LEU A 296 6.33 25.62 -0.44
C LEU A 296 7.83 25.89 -0.54
N TRP A 297 8.62 24.94 -0.03
CA TRP A 297 10.08 24.98 -0.09
C TRP A 297 10.60 23.83 -0.96
N GLU A 298 11.73 24.11 -1.59
CA GLU A 298 12.52 23.12 -2.31
C GLU A 298 13.79 22.79 -1.52
N ALA A 299 14.51 21.72 -1.90
CA ALA A 299 15.73 21.27 -1.23
C ALA A 299 16.78 22.38 -1.01
N PRO A 300 17.09 23.27 -1.98
CA PRO A 300 18.05 24.37 -1.74
C PRO A 300 17.67 25.28 -0.57
N ARG A 301 16.36 25.59 -0.43
CA ARG A 301 15.89 26.44 0.66
C ARG A 301 15.99 25.78 2.03
N VAL A 302 15.82 24.46 2.08
CA VAL A 302 16.03 23.68 3.31
C VAL A 302 17.51 23.66 3.68
N ILE A 303 18.41 23.53 2.71
CA ILE A 303 19.86 23.61 2.95
C ILE A 303 20.23 24.95 3.56
N GLU A 304 19.77 26.08 3.01
CA GLU A 304 19.98 27.41 3.56
C GLU A 304 19.51 27.52 5.02
N ALA A 305 18.36 26.94 5.34
CA ALA A 305 17.86 26.93 6.71
C ALA A 305 18.74 26.10 7.65
N LEU A 306 19.24 24.95 7.19
CA LEU A 306 20.13 24.06 7.96
C LEU A 306 21.55 24.66 8.12
N GLU A 307 21.96 25.53 7.23
CA GLU A 307 23.25 26.28 7.32
C GLU A 307 23.14 27.54 8.15
N GLY A 308 21.96 27.89 8.67
CA GLY A 308 21.75 29.10 9.47
C GLY A 308 21.86 30.40 8.68
N THR A 309 21.68 30.32 7.36
CA THR A 309 21.72 31.50 6.47
C THR A 309 20.33 32.10 6.22
N ASN A 310 19.35 31.66 6.98
CA ASN A 310 17.95 32.05 6.87
C ASN A 310 17.71 33.34 7.69
N ASP A 311 17.22 34.40 7.04
CA ASP A 311 16.90 35.72 7.63
C ASP A 311 16.31 35.61 9.04
N ASP A 312 17.04 35.75 10.08
CA ASP A 312 16.71 35.78 11.52
C ASP A 312 15.47 34.98 12.01
N ASN A 313 14.80 34.26 11.12
CA ASN A 313 13.60 33.49 11.39
C ASN A 313 13.87 31.97 11.55
N SER A 314 13.27 31.37 12.56
CA SER A 314 13.17 29.91 12.68
C SER A 314 12.13 29.37 11.69
N THR A 315 12.16 28.08 11.43
CA THR A 315 11.23 27.40 10.49
C THR A 315 10.54 26.23 11.14
N LEU A 316 9.22 26.16 11.01
CA LEU A 316 8.43 24.96 11.22
C LEU A 316 8.24 24.30 9.85
N LEU A 317 8.96 23.20 9.61
CA LEU A 317 8.96 22.48 8.35
C LEU A 317 8.18 21.18 8.46
N VAL A 318 7.21 20.97 7.57
CA VAL A 318 6.61 19.65 7.38
C VAL A 318 7.14 19.00 6.11
N VAL A 319 7.72 17.81 6.26
CA VAL A 319 8.10 16.96 5.14
C VAL A 319 6.94 15.99 4.88
N TYR A 320 6.34 16.12 3.71
CA TYR A 320 5.11 15.43 3.37
C TYR A 320 5.20 14.62 2.06
N ALA A 321 4.20 13.79 1.83
CA ALA A 321 3.92 13.18 0.53
C ALA A 321 2.44 13.39 0.18
N PRO A 322 2.09 13.79 -1.06
CA PRO A 322 0.71 14.05 -1.48
C PRO A 322 -0.25 12.88 -1.24
N TRP A 323 0.24 11.67 -1.43
CA TRP A 323 -0.52 10.43 -1.25
C TRP A 323 -0.67 9.97 0.22
N CYS A 324 -0.01 10.65 1.16
CA CYS A 324 -0.02 10.27 2.57
C CYS A 324 -1.25 10.83 3.28
N LYS A 325 -2.20 9.96 3.67
CA LYS A 325 -3.43 10.37 4.36
C LYS A 325 -3.21 11.10 5.70
N TYR A 326 -2.13 10.76 6.41
CA TYR A 326 -1.77 11.47 7.65
C TYR A 326 -1.25 12.87 7.37
N CYS A 327 -0.64 13.08 6.19
CA CYS A 327 -0.28 14.41 5.73
C CYS A 327 -1.55 15.21 5.37
N GLN A 328 -2.47 14.60 4.63
CA GLN A 328 -3.75 15.20 4.24
C GLN A 328 -4.58 15.62 5.47
N ALA A 329 -4.63 14.76 6.50
CA ALA A 329 -5.33 15.06 7.75
C ALA A 329 -4.75 16.24 8.56
N MET A 330 -3.54 16.70 8.22
CA MET A 330 -2.88 17.83 8.90
C MET A 330 -2.96 19.13 8.10
N GLU A 331 -3.52 19.14 6.91
CA GLU A 331 -3.57 20.28 6.00
C GLU A 331 -4.16 21.51 6.70
N ASP A 332 -5.37 21.40 7.23
CA ASP A 332 -6.06 22.49 7.92
C ASP A 332 -5.25 23.01 9.12
N ALA A 333 -4.67 22.10 9.91
CA ALA A 333 -3.89 22.48 11.09
C ALA A 333 -2.63 23.29 10.73
N PHE A 334 -1.97 22.95 9.62
CA PHE A 334 -0.81 23.69 9.15
C PHE A 334 -1.19 25.02 8.49
N GLU A 335 -2.31 25.09 7.78
CA GLU A 335 -2.83 26.36 7.25
C GLU A 335 -3.19 27.31 8.38
N ASP A 336 -3.85 26.86 9.45
CA ASP A 336 -4.15 27.66 10.63
C ASP A 336 -2.87 28.16 11.32
N LEU A 337 -1.87 27.29 11.47
CA LEU A 337 -0.56 27.66 12.00
C LEU A 337 0.15 28.71 11.14
N ALA A 338 0.07 28.55 9.81
CA ALA A 338 0.71 29.45 8.87
C ALA A 338 -0.02 30.80 8.75
N ALA A 339 -1.35 30.82 8.96
CA ALA A 339 -2.13 32.05 8.99
C ALA A 339 -1.82 32.91 10.23
N THR A 340 -1.50 32.27 11.37
CA THR A 340 -1.13 32.93 12.63
C THR A 340 0.11 32.28 13.26
N PRO A 341 1.28 32.40 12.60
CA PRO A 341 2.48 31.70 13.03
C PRO A 341 3.02 32.28 14.35
N PRO A 342 3.72 31.46 15.17
CA PRO A 342 4.51 31.98 16.29
C PRO A 342 5.47 33.05 15.82
N ALA A 343 5.79 34.03 16.70
CA ALA A 343 6.63 35.14 16.33
C ALA A 343 7.98 34.65 15.74
N ASN A 344 8.44 35.27 14.65
CA ASN A 344 9.68 34.90 13.95
C ASN A 344 9.78 33.42 13.53
N VAL A 345 8.65 32.79 13.22
CA VAL A 345 8.60 31.41 12.68
C VAL A 345 7.94 31.40 11.31
N THR A 346 8.65 30.86 10.33
CA THR A 346 8.08 30.56 9.02
C THR A 346 7.52 29.17 9.03
N VAL A 347 6.27 29.00 8.60
CA VAL A 347 5.66 27.67 8.41
C VAL A 347 5.85 27.27 6.94
N ALA A 348 6.52 26.14 6.72
CA ALA A 348 6.87 25.67 5.39
C ALA A 348 6.57 24.18 5.20
N LYS A 349 6.39 23.76 3.96
CA LYS A 349 6.22 22.38 3.54
C LYS A 349 7.28 22.00 2.51
N LEU A 350 7.72 20.73 2.54
CA LEU A 350 8.65 20.14 1.59
C LEU A 350 8.08 18.83 1.09
N ARG A 351 7.93 18.67 -0.21
CA ARG A 351 7.53 17.39 -0.80
C ARG A 351 8.69 16.41 -0.76
N GLY A 352 8.65 15.47 0.19
CA GLY A 352 9.75 14.55 0.47
C GLY A 352 9.77 13.27 -0.35
N ASP A 353 8.63 12.83 -0.91
CA ASP A 353 8.54 11.59 -1.71
C ASP A 353 9.30 11.68 -3.03
N ALA A 354 9.39 12.86 -3.62
CA ALA A 354 10.13 13.12 -4.85
C ALA A 354 11.66 13.22 -4.63
N ILE A 355 12.12 13.45 -3.40
CA ILE A 355 13.53 13.69 -3.04
C ILE A 355 13.93 12.87 -1.79
N ARG A 356 13.57 11.60 -1.75
CA ARG A 356 13.75 10.71 -0.59
C ARG A 356 15.18 10.68 -0.07
N ASP A 357 16.16 10.51 -0.96
CA ASP A 357 17.57 10.46 -0.58
C ASP A 357 18.02 11.73 0.15
N PHE A 358 17.56 12.89 -0.33
CA PHE A 358 17.84 14.19 0.30
C PHE A 358 17.24 14.28 1.71
N VAL A 359 15.95 13.96 1.88
CA VAL A 359 15.29 14.09 3.19
C VAL A 359 15.76 13.03 4.18
N GLU A 360 16.20 11.86 3.72
CA GLU A 360 16.82 10.86 4.58
C GLU A 360 18.22 11.28 5.02
N GLU A 361 19.05 11.78 4.11
CA GLU A 361 20.42 12.22 4.41
C GLU A 361 20.46 13.46 5.30
N LYS A 362 19.66 14.50 4.98
CA LYS A 362 19.75 15.82 5.63
C LYS A 362 18.85 15.96 6.86
N LEU A 363 17.70 15.31 6.88
CA LEU A 363 16.70 15.43 7.93
C LEU A 363 16.42 14.11 8.67
N MET A 364 17.07 13.03 8.27
CA MET A 364 16.84 11.67 8.81
C MET A 364 15.38 11.24 8.70
N THR A 365 14.67 11.74 7.67
CA THR A 365 13.24 11.44 7.43
C THR A 365 13.06 10.03 6.88
N LYS A 366 12.37 9.16 7.62
CA LYS A 366 12.07 7.78 7.21
C LYS A 366 10.59 7.56 6.88
N SER A 367 9.73 8.47 7.29
CA SER A 367 8.27 8.35 7.14
C SER A 367 7.61 9.70 6.96
N PHE A 368 6.41 9.73 6.40
CA PHE A 368 5.59 10.94 6.23
C PHE A 368 4.32 10.87 7.10
N PRO A 369 3.87 12.00 7.66
CA PRO A 369 4.58 13.28 7.73
C PRO A 369 5.71 13.26 8.76
N SER A 370 6.76 14.04 8.53
CA SER A 370 7.77 14.36 9.53
C SER A 370 7.81 15.88 9.72
N ILE A 371 7.74 16.33 10.97
CA ILE A 371 7.66 17.74 11.32
C ILE A 371 8.95 18.13 12.04
N TYR A 372 9.55 19.23 11.64
CA TYR A 372 10.81 19.74 12.17
C TYR A 372 10.68 21.20 12.57
N PHE A 373 11.28 21.56 13.68
CA PHE A 373 11.61 22.94 13.99
C PHE A 373 13.10 23.16 13.71
N ILE A 374 13.42 24.13 12.86
CA ILE A 374 14.78 24.53 12.51
C ILE A 374 14.96 25.93 13.06
N ASN A 375 15.93 26.13 13.97
CA ASN A 375 16.21 27.45 14.52
C ASN A 375 17.01 28.30 13.52
N ASN A 376 17.20 29.59 13.84
CA ASN A 376 17.90 30.56 12.98
C ASN A 376 19.40 30.29 12.78
N ILE A 377 20.00 29.39 13.54
CA ILE A 377 21.40 28.96 13.40
C ILE A 377 21.55 27.58 12.75
N GLY A 378 20.45 26.98 12.26
CA GLY A 378 20.45 25.73 11.50
C GLY A 378 20.35 24.46 12.33
N GLU A 379 20.23 24.56 13.65
CA GLU A 379 19.94 23.39 14.47
C GLU A 379 18.47 22.99 14.32
N PHE A 380 18.19 21.69 14.26
CA PHE A 380 16.83 21.21 14.09
C PHE A 380 16.45 20.10 15.08
N VAL A 381 15.17 20.05 15.40
CA VAL A 381 14.57 19.02 16.24
C VAL A 381 13.30 18.50 15.59
N ARG A 382 13.08 17.20 15.68
CA ARG A 382 11.88 16.54 15.15
C ARG A 382 10.75 16.53 16.19
N TYR A 383 9.52 16.72 15.72
CA TYR A 383 8.31 16.56 16.52
C TYR A 383 7.95 15.09 16.63
N GLU A 384 7.92 14.55 17.86
CA GLU A 384 7.71 13.13 18.11
C GLU A 384 6.30 12.80 18.64
N SER A 385 5.45 13.81 18.90
CA SER A 385 4.10 13.57 19.41
C SER A 385 3.12 13.16 18.32
N GLU A 386 2.19 12.29 18.66
CA GLU A 386 1.06 11.92 17.79
C GLU A 386 -0.06 12.99 17.76
N THR A 387 -0.06 13.91 18.72
CA THR A 387 -1.03 15.02 18.75
C THR A 387 -0.59 16.13 17.82
N ARG A 388 -1.29 16.32 16.72
CA ARG A 388 -0.89 17.23 15.61
C ARG A 388 -1.89 18.39 15.44
N THR A 389 -2.45 18.88 16.55
CA THR A 389 -3.30 20.08 16.52
C THR A 389 -2.44 21.36 16.45
N PRO A 390 -2.97 22.49 15.94
CA PRO A 390 -2.27 23.76 15.89
C PRO A 390 -1.70 24.17 17.26
N GLU A 391 -2.48 23.99 18.33
CA GLU A 391 -2.11 24.36 19.70
C GLU A 391 -0.94 23.51 20.22
N ALA A 392 -0.99 22.17 19.95
CA ALA A 392 0.04 21.25 20.40
C ALA A 392 1.38 21.52 19.70
N ILE A 393 1.33 21.79 18.40
CA ILE A 393 2.52 22.12 17.60
C ILE A 393 3.06 23.50 18.00
N SER A 394 2.22 24.52 18.15
CA SER A 394 2.64 25.85 18.65
C SER A 394 3.30 25.77 20.01
N ALA A 395 2.70 25.05 20.96
CA ALA A 395 3.26 24.89 22.30
C ALA A 395 4.60 24.15 22.30
N TRP A 396 4.80 23.22 21.36
CA TRP A 396 6.09 22.57 21.17
C TRP A 396 7.13 23.50 20.55
N VAL A 397 6.77 24.27 19.52
CA VAL A 397 7.65 25.28 18.91
C VAL A 397 8.15 26.27 19.95
N GLU A 398 7.29 26.76 20.86
CA GLU A 398 7.68 27.67 21.94
C GLU A 398 8.67 27.02 22.94
N LYS A 399 8.68 25.70 23.09
CA LYS A 399 9.66 24.99 23.92
C LYS A 399 11.00 24.76 23.24
N CYS A 400 10.99 24.75 21.90
CA CYS A 400 12.20 24.54 21.08
C CYS A 400 12.98 25.83 20.83
N ARG A 401 12.37 26.98 21.08
CA ARG A 401 12.98 28.33 20.99
C ARG A 401 13.83 28.65 22.23
#